data_67bf4aa1cbd082d6c0843bd94f8cd016
#
_entry.id   67bf4aa1cbd082d6c0843bd94f8cd016
#
_cell.length_a   1.000
_cell.length_b   1.000
_cell.length_c   1.000
_cell.angle_alpha   90.00
_cell.angle_beta   90.00
_cell.angle_gamma   90.00
#
_symmetry.space_group_name_H-M   'P 1'
#
loop_
_entity.id
_entity.type
_entity.pdbx_description
1 polymer ?
#
loop_
_entity_poly.entity_id
_entity_poly.type
_entity_poly.pdbx_seq_one_letter_code
_entity_poly.pdbx_strand_id
1 'polypeptide(L)'
;MKKILLLLFCCPFLIYSQQSFNFLHDGLNRDYIYYAPTNLPVDAPLVFVAHGFTGSAQGMMSYSGMNAIADQNGFAVCYPQGTTDSWGDNFWNVGFNFHSGVTVDDVDFLESLASFLQSNYQLSSNNTFITGFSNGGEICYLLAFDGSNVFKAFAPVAGTVLPNGTINNLFNPNMPVPIFVTHGYNDNDSFYDGDLYQFWGPYLGVDTLVNFWVNENSLTNFNVDTFPDLNNDGNITISKKHFSSSTNNEVWLYSHNNGHNWGDSDIVIEQEIWDFFSLYIYNSTQVIEQNENRNLISIYNLLGQEHLNSKNTFLFYQYDNCLLYTSPSPRDHQ
;
A
#
# COMPACT_ATOMS: atom_id res chain seq x y z
N MET A 1 -56.66 -34.27 -9.55
CA MET A 1 -55.22 -34.34 -9.25
C MET A 1 -54.57 -33.04 -9.70
N LYS A 2 -54.26 -32.14 -8.77
CA LYS A 2 -53.55 -30.86 -9.06
C LYS A 2 -52.05 -31.15 -9.07
N LYS A 3 -51.38 -30.95 -10.22
CA LYS A 3 -49.94 -31.04 -10.34
C LYS A 3 -49.35 -29.74 -9.75
N ILE A 4 -48.62 -29.87 -8.64
CA ILE A 4 -47.82 -28.78 -8.06
C ILE A 4 -46.50 -28.72 -8.86
N LEU A 5 -46.30 -27.65 -9.59
CA LEU A 5 -45.04 -27.36 -10.28
C LEU A 5 -44.11 -26.71 -9.26
N LEU A 6 -43.10 -27.46 -8.79
CA LEU A 6 -42.06 -26.95 -7.90
C LEU A 6 -41.04 -26.20 -8.76
N LEU A 7 -41.10 -24.85 -8.77
CA LEU A 7 -40.06 -24.01 -9.35
C LEU A 7 -38.88 -24.02 -8.37
N LEU A 8 -37.81 -24.77 -8.70
CA LEU A 8 -36.52 -24.62 -8.07
C LEU A 8 -35.94 -23.26 -8.51
N PHE A 9 -35.97 -22.30 -7.60
CA PHE A 9 -35.17 -21.07 -7.73
C PHE A 9 -33.72 -21.46 -7.50
N CYS A 10 -32.98 -21.68 -8.59
CA CYS A 10 -31.51 -21.73 -8.55
C CYS A 10 -31.04 -20.31 -8.33
N CYS A 11 -30.90 -19.90 -7.07
CA CYS A 11 -30.08 -18.70 -6.74
C CYS A 11 -28.65 -19.04 -7.19
N PRO A 12 -28.04 -18.26 -8.11
CA PRO A 12 -26.62 -18.40 -8.32
C PRO A 12 -25.95 -17.92 -7.01
N PHE A 13 -25.47 -18.85 -6.21
CA PHE A 13 -24.45 -18.54 -5.23
C PHE A 13 -23.27 -18.04 -6.03
N LEU A 14 -23.06 -16.71 -6.06
CA LEU A 14 -21.81 -16.13 -6.44
C LEU A 14 -20.80 -16.60 -5.39
N ILE A 15 -20.16 -17.71 -5.68
CA ILE A 15 -19.01 -18.18 -4.95
C ILE A 15 -17.92 -17.15 -5.27
N TYR A 16 -17.63 -16.26 -4.32
CA TYR A 16 -16.42 -15.46 -4.35
C TYR A 16 -15.26 -16.46 -4.32
N SER A 17 -14.76 -16.76 -5.48
CA SER A 17 -13.66 -17.71 -5.64
C SER A 17 -12.39 -16.96 -5.22
N GLN A 18 -11.99 -17.21 -3.99
CA GLN A 18 -10.64 -17.06 -3.52
C GLN A 18 -9.73 -17.82 -4.49
N GLN A 19 -9.08 -17.12 -5.40
CA GLN A 19 -8.24 -17.77 -6.40
C GLN A 19 -6.78 -17.51 -6.03
N SER A 20 -6.05 -18.59 -5.76
CA SER A 20 -4.60 -18.58 -5.73
C SER A 20 -4.10 -18.58 -7.19
N PHE A 21 -3.20 -17.68 -7.47
CA PHE A 21 -2.56 -17.54 -8.77
C PHE A 21 -1.06 -17.74 -8.64
N ASN A 22 -0.40 -17.92 -9.77
CA ASN A 22 1.02 -18.04 -9.86
C ASN A 22 1.59 -16.98 -10.81
N PHE A 23 2.66 -16.34 -10.41
CA PHE A 23 3.38 -15.31 -11.17
C PHE A 23 4.83 -15.74 -11.33
N LEU A 24 5.29 -15.93 -12.57
CA LEU A 24 6.68 -16.25 -12.87
C LEU A 24 7.53 -14.97 -12.80
N HIS A 25 8.45 -14.92 -11.84
CA HIS A 25 9.37 -13.81 -11.65
C HIS A 25 10.79 -14.36 -11.41
N ASP A 26 11.77 -13.89 -12.16
CA ASP A 26 13.18 -14.32 -12.11
C ASP A 26 13.39 -15.86 -12.09
N GLY A 27 12.57 -16.57 -12.86
CA GLY A 27 12.61 -18.02 -12.96
C GLY A 27 11.99 -18.76 -11.78
N LEU A 28 11.43 -18.05 -10.79
CA LEU A 28 10.68 -18.59 -9.67
C LEU A 28 9.19 -18.42 -9.87
N ASN A 29 8.44 -19.47 -9.59
CA ASN A 29 6.98 -19.36 -9.48
C ASN A 29 6.64 -18.80 -8.10
N ARG A 30 5.99 -17.63 -8.07
CA ARG A 30 5.58 -16.94 -6.86
C ARG A 30 4.06 -16.96 -6.78
N ASP A 31 3.53 -17.53 -5.70
CA ASP A 31 2.10 -17.59 -5.50
C ASP A 31 1.55 -16.27 -4.95
N TYR A 32 0.29 -15.98 -5.24
CA TYR A 32 -0.42 -14.88 -4.64
C TYR A 32 -1.92 -15.15 -4.62
N ILE A 33 -2.64 -14.49 -3.70
CA ILE A 33 -4.10 -14.48 -3.69
C ILE A 33 -4.55 -13.08 -4.11
N TYR A 34 -5.45 -13.03 -5.07
CA TYR A 34 -6.12 -11.80 -5.49
C TYR A 34 -7.56 -11.82 -5.04
N TYR A 35 -7.98 -10.73 -4.42
CA TYR A 35 -9.35 -10.49 -4.00
C TYR A 35 -9.87 -9.20 -4.61
N ALA A 36 -11.08 -9.24 -5.14
CA ALA A 36 -11.76 -8.06 -5.66
C ALA A 36 -13.25 -8.07 -5.27
N PRO A 37 -13.80 -6.96 -4.80
CA PRO A 37 -15.24 -6.77 -4.64
C PRO A 37 -16.03 -7.02 -5.94
N THR A 38 -17.28 -7.43 -5.83
CA THR A 38 -18.11 -7.83 -7.00
C THR A 38 -18.25 -6.74 -8.05
N ASN A 39 -18.30 -5.50 -7.67
CA ASN A 39 -18.49 -4.35 -8.57
C ASN A 39 -17.31 -3.39 -8.50
N LEU A 40 -16.10 -3.94 -8.53
CA LEU A 40 -14.90 -3.13 -8.50
C LEU A 40 -14.87 -2.18 -9.72
N PRO A 41 -14.74 -0.86 -9.52
CA PRO A 41 -14.67 0.08 -10.63
C PRO A 41 -13.37 -0.08 -11.43
N VAL A 42 -13.39 0.33 -12.68
CA VAL A 42 -12.16 0.52 -13.46
C VAL A 42 -11.32 1.60 -12.80
N ASP A 43 -9.99 1.45 -12.84
CA ASP A 43 -9.01 2.33 -12.19
C ASP A 43 -9.12 2.31 -10.64
N ALA A 44 -9.67 1.21 -10.08
CA ALA A 44 -9.74 1.03 -8.63
C ALA A 44 -8.35 0.95 -7.99
N PRO A 45 -8.19 1.39 -6.74
CA PRO A 45 -6.97 1.20 -5.99
C PRO A 45 -6.61 -0.27 -5.77
N LEU A 46 -5.32 -0.54 -5.56
CA LEU A 46 -4.78 -1.87 -5.24
C LEU A 46 -4.00 -1.80 -3.92
N VAL A 47 -4.34 -2.67 -2.98
CA VAL A 47 -3.65 -2.79 -1.69
C VAL A 47 -2.95 -4.14 -1.60
N PHE A 48 -1.65 -4.13 -1.34
CA PHE A 48 -0.87 -5.31 -1.02
C PHE A 48 -0.85 -5.53 0.49
N VAL A 49 -0.96 -6.80 0.92
CA VAL A 49 -0.92 -7.18 2.34
C VAL A 49 0.07 -8.33 2.53
N ALA A 50 1.28 -8.00 2.98
CA ALA A 50 2.38 -8.94 3.12
C ALA A 50 2.35 -9.69 4.46
N HIS A 51 2.55 -11.02 4.42
CA HIS A 51 2.56 -11.87 5.62
C HIS A 51 3.87 -11.74 6.41
N GLY A 52 3.86 -12.11 7.71
CA GLY A 52 5.05 -12.18 8.55
C GLY A 52 5.93 -13.40 8.25
N PHE A 53 7.09 -13.50 8.91
CA PHE A 53 7.97 -14.66 8.85
C PHE A 53 7.21 -15.94 9.22
N THR A 54 7.46 -17.04 8.55
CA THR A 54 6.72 -18.32 8.62
C THR A 54 5.26 -18.27 8.16
N GLY A 55 4.73 -17.09 7.87
CA GLY A 55 3.34 -16.87 7.49
C GLY A 55 3.01 -17.34 6.07
N SER A 56 1.81 -17.02 5.63
CA SER A 56 1.36 -17.30 4.27
C SER A 56 0.36 -16.27 3.78
N ALA A 57 0.23 -16.15 2.45
CA ALA A 57 -0.79 -15.31 1.80
C ALA A 57 -2.20 -15.63 2.32
N GLN A 58 -2.54 -16.91 2.45
CA GLN A 58 -3.83 -17.37 2.99
C GLN A 58 -4.03 -16.99 4.45
N GLY A 59 -2.99 -17.19 5.28
CA GLY A 59 -3.01 -16.81 6.70
C GLY A 59 -3.23 -15.30 6.86
N MET A 60 -2.49 -14.50 6.10
CA MET A 60 -2.58 -13.04 6.15
C MET A 60 -3.93 -12.51 5.66
N MET A 61 -4.50 -13.10 4.60
CA MET A 61 -5.84 -12.74 4.16
C MET A 61 -6.90 -13.00 5.24
N SER A 62 -6.77 -14.08 5.99
CA SER A 62 -7.70 -14.41 7.07
C SER A 62 -7.47 -13.54 8.31
N TYR A 63 -6.24 -13.09 8.53
CA TYR A 63 -5.83 -12.36 9.73
C TYR A 63 -6.07 -10.85 9.64
N SER A 64 -5.81 -10.25 8.47
CA SER A 64 -5.80 -8.78 8.30
C SER A 64 -7.19 -8.14 8.23
N GLY A 65 -8.26 -8.90 7.94
CA GLY A 65 -9.60 -8.31 7.75
C GLY A 65 -9.76 -7.43 6.51
N MET A 66 -8.71 -7.22 5.72
CA MET A 66 -8.65 -6.22 4.63
C MET A 66 -9.71 -6.44 3.54
N ASN A 67 -10.17 -7.67 3.31
CA ASN A 67 -11.24 -7.94 2.34
C ASN A 67 -12.56 -7.23 2.68
N ALA A 68 -12.90 -7.15 3.98
CA ALA A 68 -14.12 -6.47 4.42
C ALA A 68 -14.03 -4.95 4.20
N ILE A 69 -12.84 -4.38 4.36
CA ILE A 69 -12.58 -2.96 4.06
C ILE A 69 -12.60 -2.70 2.56
N ALA A 70 -12.07 -3.63 1.77
CA ALA A 70 -12.12 -3.57 0.31
C ALA A 70 -13.56 -3.58 -0.22
N ASP A 71 -14.44 -4.42 0.33
CA ASP A 71 -15.86 -4.46 -0.04
C ASP A 71 -16.58 -3.15 0.25
N GLN A 72 -16.23 -2.48 1.35
CA GLN A 72 -16.84 -1.22 1.75
C GLN A 72 -16.33 -0.01 0.94
N ASN A 73 -15.08 -0.05 0.50
CA ASN A 73 -14.39 1.11 -0.07
C ASN A 73 -14.05 0.98 -1.56
N GLY A 74 -14.25 -0.19 -2.17
CA GLY A 74 -14.10 -0.36 -3.62
C GLY A 74 -12.65 -0.41 -4.11
N PHE A 75 -11.78 -1.17 -3.45
CA PHE A 75 -10.41 -1.44 -3.89
C PHE A 75 -10.13 -2.95 -4.00
N ALA A 76 -9.10 -3.32 -4.75
CA ALA A 76 -8.63 -4.69 -4.85
C ALA A 76 -7.54 -4.98 -3.81
N VAL A 77 -7.42 -6.25 -3.38
CA VAL A 77 -6.38 -6.69 -2.45
C VAL A 77 -5.54 -7.80 -3.07
N CYS A 78 -4.22 -7.67 -2.93
CA CYS A 78 -3.25 -8.72 -3.25
C CYS A 78 -2.57 -9.20 -1.97
N TYR A 79 -2.61 -10.52 -1.74
CA TYR A 79 -1.84 -11.19 -0.70
C TYR A 79 -0.72 -11.99 -1.39
N PRO A 80 0.48 -11.43 -1.54
CA PRO A 80 1.59 -12.13 -2.16
C PRO A 80 2.18 -13.17 -1.20
N GLN A 81 2.80 -14.21 -1.76
CA GLN A 81 3.51 -15.24 -1.01
C GLN A 81 5.02 -15.02 -1.09
N GLY A 82 5.66 -14.87 0.06
CA GLY A 82 7.11 -14.87 0.18
C GLY A 82 7.74 -16.20 -0.24
N THR A 83 9.04 -16.20 -0.52
CA THR A 83 9.78 -17.43 -0.81
C THR A 83 9.94 -18.29 0.44
N THR A 84 10.39 -19.52 0.25
CA THR A 84 10.69 -20.46 1.35
C THR A 84 12.18 -20.56 1.53
N ASP A 85 12.66 -20.46 2.76
CA ASP A 85 14.07 -20.62 3.10
C ASP A 85 14.51 -22.09 3.20
N SER A 86 15.74 -22.33 3.60
CA SER A 86 16.32 -23.69 3.74
C SER A 86 15.71 -24.51 4.88
N TRP A 87 14.99 -23.88 5.80
CA TRP A 87 14.28 -24.55 6.91
C TRP A 87 12.83 -24.85 6.59
N GLY A 88 12.33 -24.34 5.46
CA GLY A 88 10.94 -24.50 5.03
C GLY A 88 10.05 -23.35 5.48
N ASP A 89 10.62 -22.27 5.98
CA ASP A 89 9.90 -21.10 6.47
C ASP A 89 9.71 -20.06 5.36
N ASN A 90 8.49 -19.57 5.23
CA ASN A 90 8.17 -18.51 4.27
C ASN A 90 8.68 -17.16 4.80
N PHE A 91 9.25 -16.34 3.92
CA PHE A 91 9.86 -15.08 4.31
C PHE A 91 9.91 -14.05 3.17
N TRP A 92 10.15 -12.81 3.53
CA TRP A 92 10.59 -11.73 2.68
C TRP A 92 12.07 -11.45 2.94
N ASN A 93 12.85 -11.32 1.88
CA ASN A 93 14.29 -11.07 1.99
C ASN A 93 14.57 -9.60 2.36
N VAL A 94 14.64 -9.34 3.63
CA VAL A 94 14.89 -8.00 4.22
C VAL A 94 16.32 -7.89 4.80
N GLY A 95 17.16 -8.88 4.60
CA GLY A 95 18.56 -8.89 5.05
C GLY A 95 18.78 -9.46 6.44
N PHE A 96 17.98 -10.42 6.89
CA PHE A 96 18.27 -11.19 8.11
C PHE A 96 19.65 -11.83 8.05
N ASN A 97 20.39 -11.81 9.17
CA ASN A 97 21.73 -12.39 9.26
C ASN A 97 21.77 -13.87 8.87
N PHE A 98 20.73 -14.64 9.23
CA PHE A 98 20.64 -16.06 8.91
C PHE A 98 20.22 -16.33 7.45
N HIS A 99 19.79 -15.32 6.72
CA HIS A 99 19.55 -15.37 5.28
C HIS A 99 20.73 -14.84 4.46
N SER A 100 21.93 -14.77 5.07
CA SER A 100 23.12 -14.34 4.34
C SER A 100 23.38 -15.28 3.13
N GLY A 101 23.44 -14.68 1.94
CA GLY A 101 23.54 -15.41 0.67
C GLY A 101 22.23 -15.71 -0.05
N VAL A 102 21.09 -15.37 0.53
CA VAL A 102 19.82 -15.30 -0.20
C VAL A 102 19.87 -14.13 -1.18
N THR A 103 19.54 -14.39 -2.45
CA THR A 103 19.63 -13.41 -3.54
C THR A 103 18.27 -13.08 -4.17
N VAL A 104 17.17 -13.57 -3.57
CA VAL A 104 15.82 -13.24 -4.04
C VAL A 104 15.58 -11.75 -3.89
N ASP A 105 15.10 -11.12 -4.94
CA ASP A 105 14.70 -9.71 -4.95
C ASP A 105 13.18 -9.61 -4.77
N ASP A 106 12.75 -9.46 -3.52
CA ASP A 106 11.34 -9.34 -3.19
C ASP A 106 10.78 -7.94 -3.47
N VAL A 107 11.63 -6.91 -3.54
CA VAL A 107 11.23 -5.56 -3.96
C VAL A 107 10.79 -5.58 -5.43
N ASP A 108 11.67 -6.05 -6.32
CA ASP A 108 11.36 -6.15 -7.74
C ASP A 108 10.19 -7.11 -8.02
N PHE A 109 10.09 -8.22 -7.27
CA PHE A 109 8.93 -9.11 -7.36
C PHE A 109 7.62 -8.40 -7.05
N LEU A 110 7.52 -7.66 -5.94
CA LEU A 110 6.30 -6.97 -5.54
C LEU A 110 5.90 -5.87 -6.51
N GLU A 111 6.86 -5.10 -7.02
CA GLU A 111 6.61 -4.07 -8.04
C GLU A 111 6.17 -4.67 -9.39
N SER A 112 6.83 -5.75 -9.81
CA SER A 112 6.47 -6.48 -11.02
C SER A 112 5.07 -7.09 -10.92
N LEU A 113 4.73 -7.71 -9.79
CA LEU A 113 3.40 -8.25 -9.54
C LEU A 113 2.33 -7.16 -9.51
N ALA A 114 2.62 -6.02 -8.89
CA ALA A 114 1.70 -4.89 -8.89
C ALA A 114 1.42 -4.37 -10.31
N SER A 115 2.45 -4.18 -11.11
CA SER A 115 2.34 -3.75 -12.50
C SER A 115 1.56 -4.76 -13.37
N PHE A 116 1.76 -6.05 -13.11
CA PHE A 116 1.00 -7.12 -13.74
C PHE A 116 -0.49 -7.05 -13.38
N LEU A 117 -0.83 -6.91 -12.10
CA LEU A 117 -2.21 -6.82 -11.63
C LEU A 117 -2.92 -5.57 -12.15
N GLN A 118 -2.25 -4.41 -12.11
CA GLN A 118 -2.76 -3.16 -12.67
C GLN A 118 -3.17 -3.33 -14.14
N SER A 119 -2.31 -3.96 -14.94
CA SER A 119 -2.54 -4.15 -16.37
C SER A 119 -3.65 -5.18 -16.66
N ASN A 120 -3.67 -6.29 -15.92
CA ASN A 120 -4.59 -7.40 -16.22
C ASN A 120 -6.01 -7.19 -15.68
N TYR A 121 -6.14 -6.44 -14.58
CA TYR A 121 -7.44 -6.18 -13.94
C TYR A 121 -7.90 -4.73 -14.08
N GLN A 122 -7.22 -3.92 -14.90
CA GLN A 122 -7.55 -2.51 -15.14
C GLN A 122 -7.60 -1.70 -13.82
N LEU A 123 -6.63 -1.96 -12.93
CA LEU A 123 -6.48 -1.24 -11.66
C LEU A 123 -5.61 0.00 -11.85
N SER A 124 -5.67 0.91 -10.88
CA SER A 124 -4.94 2.17 -10.94
C SER A 124 -3.43 1.99 -10.78
N SER A 125 -2.66 2.49 -11.72
CA SER A 125 -1.21 2.58 -11.60
C SER A 125 -0.73 3.70 -10.66
N ASN A 126 -1.63 4.61 -10.30
CA ASN A 126 -1.34 5.73 -9.40
C ASN A 126 -1.80 5.50 -7.96
N ASN A 127 -2.63 4.46 -7.71
CA ASN A 127 -3.27 4.21 -6.43
C ASN A 127 -2.95 2.78 -5.96
N THR A 128 -1.66 2.47 -5.83
CA THR A 128 -1.20 1.18 -5.31
C THR A 128 -0.47 1.39 -3.98
N PHE A 129 -0.86 0.63 -2.97
CA PHE A 129 -0.41 0.78 -1.60
C PHE A 129 0.03 -0.56 -1.02
N ILE A 130 0.84 -0.54 0.05
CA ILE A 130 1.27 -1.76 0.71
C ILE A 130 1.22 -1.64 2.23
N THR A 131 0.72 -2.68 2.85
CA THR A 131 0.82 -2.95 4.29
C THR A 131 1.34 -4.36 4.51
N GLY A 132 1.80 -4.66 5.71
CA GLY A 132 2.26 -6.00 6.07
C GLY A 132 2.61 -6.11 7.54
N PHE A 133 2.60 -7.36 8.02
CA PHE A 133 2.82 -7.70 9.42
C PHE A 133 4.22 -8.25 9.66
N SER A 134 4.92 -7.80 10.71
CA SER A 134 6.23 -8.34 11.11
C SER A 134 7.23 -8.25 9.94
N ASN A 135 7.79 -9.36 9.47
CA ASN A 135 8.63 -9.42 8.26
C ASN A 135 7.93 -8.83 7.01
N GLY A 136 6.57 -8.92 6.94
CA GLY A 136 5.78 -8.20 5.94
C GLY A 136 5.77 -6.67 6.14
N GLY A 137 5.89 -6.20 7.37
CA GLY A 137 6.12 -4.79 7.68
C GLY A 137 7.54 -4.34 7.32
N GLU A 138 8.52 -5.21 7.49
CA GLU A 138 9.91 -4.95 7.12
C GLU A 138 10.08 -4.78 5.61
N ILE A 139 9.40 -5.59 4.78
CA ILE A 139 9.45 -5.39 3.32
C ILE A 139 8.71 -4.11 2.90
N CYS A 140 7.69 -3.65 3.64
CA CYS A 140 7.10 -2.33 3.41
C CYS A 140 8.11 -1.20 3.60
N TYR A 141 8.92 -1.27 4.67
CA TYR A 141 10.01 -0.31 4.87
C TYR A 141 11.05 -0.38 3.76
N LEU A 142 11.42 -1.60 3.33
CA LEU A 142 12.42 -1.76 2.28
C LEU A 142 11.96 -1.11 0.97
N LEU A 143 10.72 -1.30 0.56
CA LEU A 143 10.11 -0.64 -0.60
C LEU A 143 10.06 0.89 -0.44
N ALA A 144 9.78 1.38 0.77
CA ALA A 144 9.77 2.82 1.06
C ALA A 144 11.18 3.43 0.94
N PHE A 145 12.21 2.75 1.44
CA PHE A 145 13.61 3.18 1.34
C PHE A 145 14.17 3.08 -0.08
N ASP A 146 13.77 2.09 -0.85
CA ASP A 146 14.18 1.94 -2.25
C ASP A 146 13.56 3.03 -3.15
N GLY A 147 12.58 3.74 -2.64
CA GLY A 147 11.90 4.80 -3.37
C GLY A 147 11.01 4.28 -4.47
N SER A 148 10.23 3.25 -4.17
CA SER A 148 9.29 2.64 -5.10
C SER A 148 8.46 3.66 -5.87
N ASN A 149 8.46 3.56 -7.19
CA ASN A 149 7.57 4.35 -8.05
C ASN A 149 6.18 3.71 -8.22
N VAL A 150 6.01 2.48 -7.77
CA VAL A 150 4.76 1.71 -7.88
C VAL A 150 3.88 1.97 -6.66
N PHE A 151 4.43 1.78 -5.46
CA PHE A 151 3.70 1.99 -4.22
C PHE A 151 3.74 3.46 -3.79
N LYS A 152 2.56 4.02 -3.45
CA LYS A 152 2.40 5.45 -3.18
C LYS A 152 2.29 5.79 -1.68
N ALA A 153 1.96 4.81 -0.84
CA ALA A 153 1.98 4.91 0.61
C ALA A 153 2.22 3.54 1.23
N PHE A 154 2.77 3.53 2.44
CA PHE A 154 3.27 2.35 3.14
C PHE A 154 2.71 2.29 4.55
N ALA A 155 2.25 1.11 4.99
CA ALA A 155 1.72 0.92 6.34
C ALA A 155 2.33 -0.33 7.02
N PRO A 156 3.60 -0.27 7.48
CA PRO A 156 4.23 -1.35 8.21
C PRO A 156 3.59 -1.56 9.60
N VAL A 157 3.25 -2.81 9.93
CA VAL A 157 2.69 -3.23 11.22
C VAL A 157 3.66 -4.17 11.92
N ALA A 158 4.06 -3.84 13.15
CA ALA A 158 4.97 -4.61 14.00
C ALA A 158 6.28 -5.04 13.28
N GLY A 159 6.70 -4.25 12.30
CA GLY A 159 7.94 -4.43 11.56
C GLY A 159 9.01 -3.46 12.01
N THR A 160 10.24 -3.74 11.63
CA THR A 160 11.41 -2.92 11.94
C THR A 160 12.35 -2.80 10.74
N VAL A 161 13.50 -2.16 10.89
CA VAL A 161 14.48 -1.98 9.81
C VAL A 161 15.85 -2.41 10.27
N LEU A 162 16.49 -3.29 9.50
CA LEU A 162 17.85 -3.75 9.75
C LEU A 162 18.87 -2.80 9.08
N PRO A 163 19.70 -2.08 9.87
CA PRO A 163 20.64 -1.08 9.32
C PRO A 163 21.74 -1.69 8.42
N ASN A 164 22.13 -2.95 8.67
CA ASN A 164 23.33 -3.52 8.07
C ASN A 164 23.20 -3.95 6.61
N GLY A 165 21.99 -4.07 6.07
CA GLY A 165 21.78 -4.47 4.68
C GLY A 165 21.10 -3.40 3.84
N THR A 166 20.21 -2.67 4.46
CA THR A 166 19.21 -1.88 3.77
C THR A 166 19.50 -0.38 3.83
N ILE A 167 19.75 0.16 5.02
CA ILE A 167 19.85 1.62 5.22
C ILE A 167 21.13 2.21 4.60
N ASN A 168 22.25 1.52 4.66
CA ASN A 168 23.52 2.06 4.16
C ASN A 168 23.63 2.09 2.62
N ASN A 169 22.81 1.31 1.90
CA ASN A 169 22.87 1.20 0.45
C ASN A 169 21.63 1.76 -0.27
N LEU A 170 20.51 1.93 0.44
CA LEU A 170 19.21 2.29 -0.14
C LEU A 170 18.76 3.72 0.20
N PHE A 171 19.53 4.45 1.01
CA PHE A 171 19.19 5.82 1.36
C PHE A 171 19.17 6.71 0.11
N ASN A 172 17.98 6.94 -0.42
CA ASN A 172 17.73 8.07 -1.29
C ASN A 172 17.08 9.18 -0.45
N PRO A 173 17.88 10.08 0.18
CA PRO A 173 17.38 11.07 1.12
C PRO A 173 16.46 12.13 0.51
N ASN A 174 16.15 12.02 -0.79
CA ASN A 174 15.34 12.97 -1.53
C ASN A 174 13.97 12.41 -1.95
N MET A 175 13.54 11.31 -1.37
CA MET A 175 12.21 10.74 -1.69
C MET A 175 11.31 10.70 -0.45
N PRO A 176 10.63 11.81 -0.15
CA PRO A 176 9.63 11.82 0.90
C PRO A 176 8.46 10.90 0.53
N VAL A 177 8.06 10.00 1.43
CA VAL A 177 6.96 9.07 1.23
C VAL A 177 6.00 9.09 2.43
N PRO A 178 4.69 8.94 2.19
CA PRO A 178 3.74 8.79 3.29
C PRO A 178 3.89 7.43 3.95
N ILE A 179 3.95 7.40 5.29
CA ILE A 179 4.11 6.15 6.03
C ILE A 179 3.26 6.14 7.31
N PHE A 180 2.59 5.01 7.55
CA PHE A 180 1.80 4.76 8.75
C PHE A 180 2.36 3.57 9.52
N VAL A 181 2.97 3.81 10.66
CA VAL A 181 3.59 2.80 11.50
C VAL A 181 2.61 2.40 12.62
N THR A 182 2.41 1.09 12.81
CA THR A 182 1.69 0.54 13.96
C THR A 182 2.59 -0.44 14.70
N HIS A 183 2.75 -0.26 16.04
CA HIS A 183 3.66 -1.09 16.82
C HIS A 183 3.27 -1.19 18.31
N GLY A 184 3.46 -2.37 18.90
CA GLY A 184 3.20 -2.64 20.31
C GLY A 184 4.37 -2.25 21.23
N TYR A 185 4.10 -1.54 22.33
CA TYR A 185 5.13 -1.26 23.35
C TYR A 185 5.67 -2.52 24.03
N ASN A 186 4.82 -3.56 24.14
CA ASN A 186 5.17 -4.83 24.77
C ASN A 186 5.50 -5.92 23.73
N ASP A 187 5.88 -5.51 22.53
CA ASP A 187 6.35 -6.42 21.50
C ASP A 187 7.66 -7.11 21.96
N ASN A 188 7.64 -8.45 22.05
CA ASN A 188 8.78 -9.25 22.49
C ASN A 188 9.52 -9.93 21.32
N ASP A 189 9.01 -9.79 20.10
CA ASP A 189 9.64 -10.28 18.89
C ASP A 189 10.42 -9.15 18.20
N SER A 190 9.79 -8.01 18.01
CA SER A 190 10.38 -6.78 17.47
C SER A 190 10.25 -5.68 18.51
N PHE A 191 11.22 -5.54 19.41
CA PHE A 191 11.15 -4.57 20.51
C PHE A 191 10.95 -3.15 20.04
N TYR A 192 10.02 -2.45 20.69
CA TYR A 192 9.70 -1.05 20.37
C TYR A 192 10.94 -0.14 20.37
N ASP A 193 11.83 -0.32 21.34
CA ASP A 193 13.07 0.47 21.49
C ASP A 193 14.19 0.04 20.53
N GLY A 194 13.95 -1.00 19.74
CA GLY A 194 14.99 -1.61 18.89
C GLY A 194 15.91 -2.57 19.66
N ASP A 195 16.73 -3.31 18.94
CA ASP A 195 17.73 -4.19 19.52
C ASP A 195 18.97 -4.28 18.60
N LEU A 196 20.14 -3.99 19.17
CA LEU A 196 21.42 -4.05 18.45
C LEU A 196 22.06 -5.45 18.48
N TYR A 197 21.49 -6.37 19.25
CA TYR A 197 22.10 -7.70 19.54
C TYR A 197 21.21 -8.87 19.09
N GLN A 198 20.10 -8.58 18.40
CA GLN A 198 19.18 -9.62 17.97
C GLN A 198 19.84 -10.58 16.97
N PHE A 199 19.53 -11.89 17.07
CA PHE A 199 20.19 -12.91 16.24
C PHE A 199 19.90 -12.79 14.74
N TRP A 200 18.74 -12.26 14.37
CA TRP A 200 18.41 -11.99 12.97
C TRP A 200 19.06 -10.71 12.43
N GLY A 201 19.65 -9.91 13.28
CA GLY A 201 20.35 -8.67 12.95
C GLY A 201 19.96 -7.52 13.86
N PRO A 202 20.83 -6.51 13.99
CA PRO A 202 20.48 -5.29 14.71
C PRO A 202 19.35 -4.54 13.98
N TYR A 203 18.45 -3.92 14.74
CA TYR A 203 17.38 -3.11 14.17
C TYR A 203 17.09 -1.86 15.00
N LEU A 204 16.48 -0.88 14.33
CA LEU A 204 16.19 0.43 14.90
C LEU A 204 14.88 0.42 15.71
N GLY A 205 14.82 1.23 16.76
CA GLY A 205 13.59 1.47 17.50
C GLY A 205 12.58 2.27 16.68
N VAL A 206 11.31 2.06 17.01
CA VAL A 206 10.16 2.64 16.31
C VAL A 206 10.22 4.16 16.26
N ASP A 207 10.49 4.82 17.38
CA ASP A 207 10.60 6.29 17.43
C ASP A 207 11.73 6.82 16.55
N THR A 208 12.83 6.07 16.43
CA THR A 208 13.94 6.44 15.55
C THR A 208 13.52 6.39 14.09
N LEU A 209 12.80 5.34 13.68
CA LEU A 209 12.26 5.20 12.32
C LEU A 209 11.23 6.27 12.00
N VAL A 210 10.30 6.53 12.91
CA VAL A 210 9.28 7.57 12.74
C VAL A 210 9.93 8.94 12.60
N ASN A 211 10.87 9.28 13.49
CA ASN A 211 11.59 10.56 13.43
C ASN A 211 12.41 10.70 12.14
N PHE A 212 12.96 9.61 11.62
CA PHE A 212 13.62 9.63 10.31
C PHE A 212 12.64 10.09 9.23
N TRP A 213 11.47 9.45 9.10
CA TRP A 213 10.47 9.81 8.08
C TRP A 213 9.86 11.19 8.29
N VAL A 214 9.68 11.63 9.54
CA VAL A 214 9.24 12.99 9.87
C VAL A 214 10.23 14.03 9.32
N ASN A 215 11.53 13.78 9.45
CA ASN A 215 12.57 14.66 8.94
C ASN A 215 12.65 14.64 7.40
N GLU A 216 12.63 13.44 6.78
CA GLU A 216 12.66 13.28 5.32
C GLU A 216 11.45 13.98 4.66
N ASN A 217 10.28 13.86 5.26
CA ASN A 217 9.05 14.50 4.78
C ASN A 217 8.96 15.98 5.18
N SER A 218 9.93 16.53 5.91
CA SER A 218 9.94 17.94 6.38
C SER A 218 8.68 18.31 7.16
N LEU A 219 8.19 17.42 8.04
CA LEU A 219 6.98 17.64 8.82
C LEU A 219 7.26 18.48 10.06
N THR A 220 6.40 19.46 10.33
CA THR A 220 6.62 20.46 11.38
C THR A 220 5.55 20.47 12.47
N ASN A 221 4.43 19.79 12.22
CA ASN A 221 3.30 19.75 13.14
C ASN A 221 2.93 18.31 13.48
N PHE A 222 2.25 18.10 14.58
CA PHE A 222 1.65 16.81 14.91
C PHE A 222 0.42 16.98 15.82
N ASN A 223 -0.50 16.02 15.74
CA ASN A 223 -1.59 15.80 16.68
C ASN A 223 -1.36 14.50 17.44
N VAL A 224 -1.79 14.45 18.68
CA VAL A 224 -1.78 13.23 19.53
C VAL A 224 -3.16 13.02 20.08
N ASP A 225 -3.71 11.82 19.87
CA ASP A 225 -4.99 11.38 20.40
C ASP A 225 -4.83 9.99 21.05
N THR A 226 -5.71 9.67 21.98
CA THR A 226 -5.78 8.35 22.61
C THR A 226 -7.12 7.74 22.29
N PHE A 227 -7.12 6.54 21.71
CA PHE A 227 -8.34 5.78 21.49
C PHE A 227 -8.90 5.27 22.82
N PRO A 228 -10.23 5.24 22.97
CA PRO A 228 -10.86 4.75 24.20
C PRO A 228 -10.69 3.22 24.32
N ASP A 229 -10.43 2.75 25.53
CA ASP A 229 -10.50 1.33 25.90
C ASP A 229 -11.98 0.90 25.96
N LEU A 230 -12.51 0.38 24.85
CA LEU A 230 -13.92 0.05 24.68
C LEU A 230 -14.30 -1.27 25.32
N ASN A 231 -13.37 -2.20 25.39
CA ASN A 231 -13.56 -3.55 25.92
C ASN A 231 -13.15 -3.68 27.41
N ASN A 232 -12.52 -2.65 27.98
CA ASN A 232 -12.01 -2.57 29.35
C ASN A 232 -10.97 -3.66 29.67
N ASP A 233 -10.11 -3.99 28.70
CA ASP A 233 -9.00 -4.93 28.90
C ASP A 233 -7.72 -4.26 29.39
N GLY A 234 -7.71 -2.93 29.47
CA GLY A 234 -6.59 -2.11 29.89
C GLY A 234 -5.58 -1.81 28.78
N ASN A 235 -5.83 -2.30 27.57
CA ASN A 235 -5.05 -1.92 26.40
C ASN A 235 -5.51 -0.57 25.87
N ILE A 236 -4.59 0.21 25.36
CA ILE A 236 -4.86 1.49 24.74
C ILE A 236 -3.97 1.69 23.52
N THR A 237 -4.50 2.40 22.53
CA THR A 237 -3.73 2.88 21.38
C THR A 237 -3.60 4.40 21.44
N ILE A 238 -2.37 4.87 21.28
CA ILE A 238 -2.05 6.30 21.14
C ILE A 238 -1.68 6.54 19.68
N SER A 239 -2.41 7.44 19.03
CA SER A 239 -2.09 7.91 17.69
C SER A 239 -1.27 9.19 17.74
N LYS A 240 -0.23 9.28 16.91
CA LYS A 240 0.55 10.48 16.68
C LYS A 240 0.67 10.71 15.19
N LYS A 241 -0.02 11.73 14.68
CA LYS A 241 -0.07 12.04 13.24
C LYS A 241 0.76 13.29 12.97
N HIS A 242 1.85 13.14 12.22
CA HIS A 242 2.72 14.24 11.81
C HIS A 242 2.34 14.74 10.43
N PHE A 243 2.28 16.05 10.26
CA PHE A 243 1.88 16.71 9.02
C PHE A 243 2.58 18.05 8.81
N SER A 244 2.47 18.62 7.61
CA SER A 244 2.98 19.95 7.27
C SER A 244 2.09 20.57 6.19
N SER A 245 2.02 21.90 6.15
CA SER A 245 1.36 22.63 5.06
C SER A 245 2.18 22.66 3.76
N SER A 246 3.45 22.28 3.81
CA SER A 246 4.38 22.31 2.66
C SER A 246 4.45 21.01 1.89
N THR A 247 3.92 19.93 2.43
CA THR A 247 3.91 18.59 1.83
C THR A 247 2.65 17.83 2.21
N ASN A 248 2.18 16.94 1.35
CA ASN A 248 1.06 16.04 1.64
C ASN A 248 1.53 14.70 2.22
N ASN A 249 2.83 14.44 2.34
CA ASN A 249 3.34 13.17 2.85
C ASN A 249 3.33 13.17 4.38
N GLU A 250 2.27 12.63 4.96
CA GLU A 250 2.14 12.51 6.41
C GLU A 250 2.88 11.28 6.96
N VAL A 251 3.24 11.33 8.24
CA VAL A 251 3.77 10.20 9.00
C VAL A 251 2.86 9.96 10.20
N TRP A 252 2.21 8.79 10.23
CA TRP A 252 1.38 8.39 11.35
C TRP A 252 2.09 7.31 12.17
N LEU A 253 1.94 7.38 13.48
CA LEU A 253 2.36 6.36 14.43
C LEU A 253 1.19 6.00 15.33
N TYR A 254 0.80 4.72 15.33
CA TYR A 254 -0.10 4.17 16.33
C TYR A 254 0.70 3.22 17.22
N SER A 255 0.83 3.59 18.51
CA SER A 255 1.50 2.78 19.51
C SER A 255 0.47 2.23 20.49
N HIS A 256 0.49 0.92 20.71
CA HIS A 256 -0.42 0.23 21.62
C HIS A 256 0.36 -0.56 22.68
N ASN A 257 -0.25 -0.80 23.85
CA ASN A 257 0.41 -1.56 24.90
C ASN A 257 0.26 -3.08 24.79
N ASN A 258 -0.17 -3.58 23.64
CA ASN A 258 -0.12 -4.99 23.27
C ASN A 258 1.29 -5.44 22.83
N GLY A 259 1.43 -6.76 22.61
CA GLY A 259 2.65 -7.40 22.07
C GLY A 259 2.74 -7.37 20.54
N HIS A 260 3.34 -8.43 19.99
CA HIS A 260 3.56 -8.61 18.55
C HIS A 260 2.27 -9.04 17.84
N ASN A 261 1.44 -8.11 17.41
CA ASN A 261 0.17 -8.39 16.76
C ASN A 261 -0.24 -7.31 15.74
N TRP A 262 -1.36 -7.54 15.04
CA TRP A 262 -1.85 -6.66 13.98
C TRP A 262 -2.29 -5.28 14.49
N GLY A 263 -2.77 -5.20 15.73
CA GLY A 263 -3.23 -3.95 16.34
C GLY A 263 -3.87 -4.16 17.70
N ASP A 264 -4.59 -3.16 18.13
CA ASP A 264 -5.40 -3.17 19.36
C ASP A 264 -6.82 -3.59 19.03
N SER A 265 -7.47 -4.35 19.93
CA SER A 265 -8.85 -4.82 19.77
C SER A 265 -9.90 -3.71 19.85
N ASP A 266 -9.52 -2.51 20.32
CA ASP A 266 -10.41 -1.34 20.39
C ASP A 266 -10.50 -0.54 19.10
N ILE A 267 -9.63 -0.82 18.14
CA ILE A 267 -9.61 -0.18 16.83
C ILE A 267 -9.65 -1.21 15.70
N VAL A 268 -10.25 -0.84 14.59
CA VAL A 268 -10.21 -1.62 13.35
C VAL A 268 -9.01 -1.12 12.56
N ILE A 269 -7.83 -1.69 12.83
CA ILE A 269 -6.57 -1.20 12.27
C ILE A 269 -6.54 -1.22 10.74
N GLU A 270 -7.18 -2.20 10.11
CA GLU A 270 -7.30 -2.27 8.65
C GLU A 270 -8.13 -1.10 8.08
N GLN A 271 -9.09 -0.56 8.84
CA GLN A 271 -9.80 0.67 8.45
C GLN A 271 -8.89 1.89 8.57
N GLU A 272 -8.13 2.01 9.66
CA GLU A 272 -7.17 3.12 9.85
C GLU A 272 -6.08 3.10 8.76
N ILE A 273 -5.62 1.91 8.36
CA ILE A 273 -4.69 1.73 7.23
C ILE A 273 -5.32 2.23 5.93
N TRP A 274 -6.58 1.87 5.67
CA TRP A 274 -7.28 2.37 4.48
C TRP A 274 -7.53 3.87 4.54
N ASP A 275 -7.94 4.41 5.68
CA ASP A 275 -8.15 5.85 5.86
C ASP A 275 -6.86 6.63 5.56
N PHE A 276 -5.71 6.12 6.01
CA PHE A 276 -4.41 6.67 5.66
C PHE A 276 -4.15 6.58 4.15
N PHE A 277 -4.31 5.42 3.52
CA PHE A 277 -4.07 5.26 2.08
C PHE A 277 -5.00 6.13 1.24
N SER A 278 -6.22 6.33 1.68
CA SER A 278 -7.22 7.14 0.98
C SER A 278 -6.81 8.61 0.81
N LEU A 279 -5.95 9.13 1.68
CA LEU A 279 -5.37 10.48 1.56
C LEU A 279 -4.48 10.63 0.31
N TYR A 280 -3.99 9.53 -0.23
CA TYR A 280 -3.03 9.49 -1.35
C TYR A 280 -3.66 8.96 -2.64
N ILE A 281 -4.98 8.83 -2.68
CA ILE A 281 -5.68 8.47 -3.91
C ILE A 281 -5.59 9.63 -4.90
N TYR A 282 -4.92 9.38 -6.01
CA TYR A 282 -4.90 10.30 -7.14
C TYR A 282 -6.20 10.14 -7.94
N ASN A 283 -7.02 11.18 -7.94
CA ASN A 283 -8.21 11.26 -8.78
C ASN A 283 -7.92 12.11 -10.02
N SER A 284 -7.84 11.48 -11.18
CA SER A 284 -7.63 12.21 -12.44
C SER A 284 -8.73 13.24 -12.74
N THR A 285 -9.91 13.08 -12.15
CA THR A 285 -11.03 14.01 -12.27
C THR A 285 -10.85 15.32 -11.49
N GLN A 286 -10.00 15.37 -10.47
CA GLN A 286 -9.75 16.62 -9.73
C GLN A 286 -9.00 17.67 -10.56
N VAL A 287 -8.29 17.27 -11.62
CA VAL A 287 -7.63 18.19 -12.54
C VAL A 287 -8.66 18.92 -13.44
N ILE A 288 -9.84 18.34 -13.65
CA ILE A 288 -10.89 18.90 -14.51
C ILE A 288 -11.78 19.89 -13.74
N GLU A 289 -12.04 19.67 -12.44
CA GLU A 289 -12.93 20.55 -11.65
C GLU A 289 -12.33 21.91 -11.28
N GLN A 290 -11.01 22.09 -11.35
CA GLN A 290 -10.40 23.42 -11.16
C GLN A 290 -10.57 24.38 -12.37
N ASN A 291 -11.27 23.97 -13.43
CA ASN A 291 -11.29 24.67 -14.70
C ASN A 291 -12.55 25.50 -15.00
N GLU A 292 -13.51 25.64 -14.07
CA GLU A 292 -14.77 26.34 -14.38
C GLU A 292 -14.68 27.85 -14.70
N ASN A 293 -13.50 28.48 -14.56
CA ASN A 293 -13.32 29.89 -14.83
C ASN A 293 -12.08 30.25 -15.65
N ARG A 294 -11.66 29.39 -16.59
CA ARG A 294 -10.46 29.62 -17.41
C ARG A 294 -10.81 29.85 -18.86
N ASN A 295 -10.32 30.94 -19.43
CA ASN A 295 -10.50 31.22 -20.86
C ASN A 295 -9.38 30.53 -21.65
N LEU A 296 -9.75 29.68 -22.60
CA LEU A 296 -8.82 29.11 -23.57
C LEU A 296 -8.28 30.25 -24.44
N ILE A 297 -6.94 30.40 -24.46
CA ILE A 297 -6.24 31.40 -25.25
C ILE A 297 -5.91 30.88 -26.63
N SER A 298 -5.22 29.70 -26.69
CA SER A 298 -4.75 29.12 -27.93
C SER A 298 -4.61 27.60 -27.84
N ILE A 299 -4.64 26.95 -28.99
CA ILE A 299 -4.40 25.52 -29.16
C ILE A 299 -3.16 25.36 -30.05
N TYR A 300 -2.20 24.51 -29.65
CA TYR A 300 -0.98 24.25 -30.38
C TYR A 300 -0.84 22.77 -30.73
N ASN A 301 -0.21 22.48 -31.88
CA ASN A 301 0.21 21.14 -32.23
C ASN A 301 1.58 20.79 -31.60
N LEU A 302 2.06 19.54 -31.81
CA LEU A 302 3.37 19.08 -31.31
C LEU A 302 4.57 19.89 -31.80
N LEU A 303 4.39 20.74 -32.84
CA LEU A 303 5.44 21.61 -33.37
C LEU A 303 5.35 23.03 -32.81
N GLY A 304 4.44 23.29 -31.86
CA GLY A 304 4.22 24.62 -31.29
C GLY A 304 3.50 25.62 -32.23
N GLN A 305 2.89 25.14 -33.32
CA GLN A 305 2.13 25.97 -34.24
C GLN A 305 0.67 26.06 -33.76
N GLU A 306 0.09 27.25 -33.83
CA GLU A 306 -1.33 27.45 -33.54
C GLU A 306 -2.21 26.61 -34.47
N HIS A 307 -3.18 25.91 -33.88
CA HIS A 307 -3.99 24.93 -34.58
C HIS A 307 -5.47 25.04 -34.22
N LEU A 308 -6.34 24.95 -35.21
CA LEU A 308 -7.76 24.76 -34.95
C LEU A 308 -8.05 23.32 -34.54
N ASN A 309 -8.90 23.14 -33.54
CA ASN A 309 -9.22 21.85 -32.95
C ASN A 309 -9.56 20.79 -34.02
N SER A 310 -8.75 19.72 -34.12
CA SER A 310 -8.97 18.61 -35.06
C SER A 310 -8.99 17.27 -34.29
N LYS A 311 -9.89 16.38 -34.67
CA LYS A 311 -9.97 15.03 -34.10
C LYS A 311 -8.71 14.23 -34.45
N ASN A 312 -8.23 13.40 -33.51
CA ASN A 312 -7.12 12.46 -33.67
C ASN A 312 -5.71 13.09 -33.79
N THR A 313 -5.48 14.27 -33.24
CA THR A 313 -4.15 14.88 -33.13
C THR A 313 -3.84 15.25 -31.69
N PHE A 314 -2.60 15.07 -31.29
CA PHE A 314 -2.10 15.55 -29.99
C PHE A 314 -2.07 17.08 -30.03
N LEU A 315 -2.79 17.74 -29.11
CA LEU A 315 -2.88 19.19 -29.02
C LEU A 315 -2.57 19.66 -27.60
N PHE A 316 -1.92 20.84 -27.51
CA PHE A 316 -1.71 21.55 -26.27
C PHE A 316 -2.71 22.71 -26.16
N TYR A 317 -3.43 22.79 -25.05
CA TYR A 317 -4.39 23.84 -24.77
C TYR A 317 -3.78 24.84 -23.80
N GLN A 318 -3.63 26.09 -24.20
CA GLN A 318 -3.16 27.17 -23.36
C GLN A 318 -4.32 27.99 -22.83
N TYR A 319 -4.35 28.19 -21.52
CA TYR A 319 -5.34 28.99 -20.82
C TYR A 319 -4.74 30.28 -20.25
N ASP A 320 -5.59 31.20 -19.81
CA ASP A 320 -5.22 32.53 -19.29
C ASP A 320 -4.34 32.53 -18.05
N ASN A 321 -4.24 31.41 -17.33
CA ASN A 321 -3.32 31.22 -16.21
C ASN A 321 -1.96 30.62 -16.59
N CYS A 322 -1.59 30.60 -17.87
CA CYS A 322 -0.34 30.06 -18.43
C CYS A 322 -0.12 28.55 -18.24
N LEU A 323 -1.14 27.78 -17.87
CA LEU A 323 -1.06 26.32 -17.83
C LEU A 323 -1.34 25.71 -19.20
N LEU A 324 -0.53 24.69 -19.57
CA LEU A 324 -0.70 23.90 -20.78
C LEU A 324 -1.31 22.54 -20.41
N TYR A 325 -2.35 22.16 -21.12
CA TYR A 325 -2.99 20.85 -21.00
C TYR A 325 -2.87 20.10 -22.33
N THR A 326 -2.70 18.79 -22.27
CA THR A 326 -2.75 17.93 -23.46
C THR A 326 -4.16 17.40 -23.70
N SER A 327 -4.55 17.22 -24.95
CA SER A 327 -5.79 16.51 -25.25
C SER A 327 -5.70 15.06 -24.78
N PRO A 328 -6.81 14.48 -24.27
CA PRO A 328 -6.86 13.03 -23.98
C PRO A 328 -6.50 12.21 -25.22
N SER A 329 -5.86 11.08 -25.00
CA SER A 329 -5.56 10.12 -26.06
C SER A 329 -6.87 9.66 -26.75
N PRO A 330 -6.87 9.41 -28.08
CA PRO A 330 -8.05 8.88 -28.77
C PRO A 330 -8.60 7.54 -28.24
N ARG A 331 -7.88 6.89 -27.34
CA ARG A 331 -8.31 5.64 -26.67
C ARG A 331 -9.25 5.87 -25.48
N ASP A 332 -9.35 7.09 -25.00
CA ASP A 332 -10.14 7.42 -23.80
C ASP A 332 -11.62 7.70 -24.12
N HIS A 333 -12.05 7.45 -25.36
CA HIS A 333 -13.42 7.68 -25.87
C HIS A 333 -14.01 6.49 -26.62
N GLN A 334 -13.66 5.24 -26.25
CA GLN A 334 -14.36 4.04 -26.75
C GLN A 334 -15.09 3.32 -25.65
#